data_8691dfab0b30cc29515865386fe3e213
#
_entry.id   8691dfab0b30cc29515865386fe3e213
#
_cell.length_a   1.000
_cell.length_b   1.000
_cell.length_c   1.000
_cell.angle_alpha   90.00
_cell.angle_beta   90.00
_cell.angle_gamma   90.00
#
_symmetry.space_group_name_H-M   'P 1'
#
loop_
_entity.id
_entity.type
_entity.pdbx_description
1 polymer ?
#
loop_
_entity_poly.entity_id
_entity_poly.type
_entity_poly.pdbx_seq_one_letter_code
_entity_poly.pdbx_strand_id
1 'polypeptide(L)'
;MGPDDDRAELARLEQGWMEAMQARDHARLDELVAPGFRFTALHLAPEPMSREQWMGAAMGGYHIISFAYESMDIDVFGDTGVIHARYSQIANFDAVNLSHGYRLTDIWARRDGQWQVVARHSSILS
;
A
#
# COMPACT_ATOMS: atom_id res chain seq x y z
N MET A 1 -16.01 8.11 17.97
CA MET A 1 -15.69 6.95 17.12
C MET A 1 -14.57 6.17 17.77
N GLY A 2 -14.70 4.87 17.78
CA GLY A 2 -13.75 4.01 18.48
C GLY A 2 -12.76 3.34 17.55
N PRO A 3 -11.80 2.59 18.13
CA PRO A 3 -10.79 1.85 17.37
C PRO A 3 -11.37 0.87 16.35
N ASP A 4 -12.54 0.28 16.65
CA ASP A 4 -13.18 -0.67 15.72
C ASP A 4 -13.68 0.02 14.45
N ASP A 5 -14.19 1.26 14.57
CA ASP A 5 -14.59 2.06 13.42
C ASP A 5 -13.37 2.45 12.58
N ASP A 6 -12.27 2.79 13.24
CA ASP A 6 -11.01 3.12 12.57
C ASP A 6 -10.44 1.90 11.85
N ARG A 7 -10.50 0.71 12.47
CA ARG A 7 -10.04 -0.52 11.81
C ARG A 7 -10.84 -0.81 10.54
N ALA A 8 -12.16 -0.68 10.62
CA ALA A 8 -13.03 -0.92 9.45
C ALA A 8 -12.74 0.08 8.34
N GLU A 9 -12.53 1.36 8.68
CA GLU A 9 -12.18 2.37 7.70
C GLU A 9 -10.82 2.09 7.06
N LEU A 10 -9.81 1.75 7.87
CA LEU A 10 -8.46 1.44 7.38
C LEU A 10 -8.48 0.23 6.45
N ALA A 11 -9.29 -0.80 6.78
CA ALA A 11 -9.43 -1.96 5.90
C ALA A 11 -9.97 -1.56 4.53
N ARG A 12 -10.98 -0.68 4.50
CA ARG A 12 -11.53 -0.17 3.23
C ARG A 12 -10.52 0.66 2.47
N LEU A 13 -9.76 1.52 3.16
CA LEU A 13 -8.76 2.37 2.52
C LEU A 13 -7.60 1.56 1.97
N GLU A 14 -7.17 0.54 2.69
CA GLU A 14 -6.12 -0.37 2.24
C GLU A 14 -6.53 -1.08 0.95
N GLN A 15 -7.72 -1.66 0.93
CA GLN A 15 -8.28 -2.30 -0.25
C GLN A 15 -8.44 -1.29 -1.40
N GLY A 16 -8.97 -0.12 -1.09
CA GLY A 16 -9.17 0.95 -2.08
C GLY A 16 -7.87 1.45 -2.67
N TRP A 17 -6.79 1.45 -1.89
CA TRP A 17 -5.46 1.84 -2.38
C TRP A 17 -5.00 0.89 -3.49
N MET A 18 -5.11 -0.42 -3.26
CA MET A 18 -4.70 -1.40 -4.28
C MET A 18 -5.62 -1.38 -5.49
N GLU A 19 -6.91 -1.12 -5.29
CA GLU A 19 -7.85 -0.93 -6.40
C GLU A 19 -7.47 0.28 -7.25
N ALA A 20 -7.07 1.38 -6.60
CA ALA A 20 -6.62 2.58 -7.31
C ALA A 20 -5.32 2.33 -8.07
N MET A 21 -4.40 1.54 -7.52
CA MET A 21 -3.18 1.13 -8.21
C MET A 21 -3.50 0.31 -9.45
N GLN A 22 -4.39 -0.68 -9.32
CA GLN A 22 -4.80 -1.52 -10.44
C GLN A 22 -5.48 -0.70 -11.54
N ALA A 23 -6.34 0.23 -11.14
CA ALA A 23 -7.05 1.12 -12.06
C ALA A 23 -6.15 2.25 -12.61
N ARG A 24 -4.97 2.42 -12.04
CA ARG A 24 -4.03 3.50 -12.39
C ARG A 24 -4.68 4.88 -12.20
N ASP A 25 -5.43 5.02 -11.11
CA ASP A 25 -6.17 6.22 -10.76
C ASP A 25 -5.27 7.19 -9.99
N HIS A 26 -4.59 8.06 -10.73
CA HIS A 26 -3.62 9.00 -10.16
C HIS A 26 -4.26 9.91 -9.12
N ALA A 27 -5.44 10.44 -9.39
CA ALA A 27 -6.11 11.37 -8.48
C ALA A 27 -6.40 10.71 -7.12
N ARG A 28 -6.87 9.45 -7.15
CA ARG A 28 -7.14 8.71 -5.91
C ARG A 28 -5.86 8.36 -5.17
N LEU A 29 -4.81 7.96 -5.89
CA LEU A 29 -3.51 7.68 -5.28
C LEU A 29 -2.91 8.94 -4.64
N ASP A 30 -3.06 10.08 -5.29
CA ASP A 30 -2.58 11.35 -4.77
C ASP A 30 -3.25 11.72 -3.44
N GLU A 31 -4.52 11.37 -3.28
CA GLU A 31 -5.25 11.59 -2.02
C GLU A 31 -4.82 10.62 -0.91
N LEU A 32 -4.59 9.36 -1.25
CA LEU A 32 -4.33 8.30 -0.26
C LEU A 32 -2.90 8.27 0.23
N VAL A 33 -1.95 8.69 -0.61
CA VAL A 33 -0.51 8.57 -0.31
C VAL A 33 0.02 9.90 0.21
N ALA A 34 0.55 9.89 1.45
CA ALA A 34 1.05 11.09 2.10
C ALA A 34 2.27 11.66 1.39
N PRO A 35 2.50 12.99 1.49
CA PRO A 35 3.65 13.63 0.84
C PRO A 35 5.01 13.01 1.20
N GLY A 36 5.18 12.56 2.43
CA GLY A 36 6.44 11.95 2.90
C GLY A 36 6.49 10.44 2.79
N PHE A 37 5.60 9.83 2.03
CA PHE A 37 5.53 8.38 1.89
C PHE A 37 6.86 7.75 1.48
N ARG A 38 7.20 6.63 2.09
CA ARG A 38 8.39 5.83 1.74
C ARG A 38 7.98 4.38 1.51
N PHE A 39 8.56 3.78 0.49
CA PHE A 39 8.32 2.38 0.14
C PHE A 39 9.61 1.59 0.22
N THR A 40 9.64 0.57 1.08
CA THR A 40 10.79 -0.32 1.25
C THR A 40 10.46 -1.70 0.70
N ALA A 41 11.22 -2.13 -0.30
CA ALA A 41 11.07 -3.45 -0.90
C ALA A 41 12.43 -3.88 -1.46
N LEU A 42 13.15 -4.70 -0.69
CA LEU A 42 14.52 -5.08 -1.05
C LEU A 42 14.61 -5.83 -2.38
N HIS A 43 13.54 -6.50 -2.78
CA HIS A 43 13.49 -7.20 -4.07
C HIS A 43 13.40 -6.23 -5.28
N LEU A 44 13.13 -4.95 -5.02
CA LEU A 44 13.04 -3.94 -6.08
C LEU A 44 14.20 -2.94 -6.02
N ALA A 45 14.59 -2.52 -4.81
CA ALA A 45 15.62 -1.50 -4.63
C ALA A 45 16.28 -1.66 -3.26
N PRO A 46 17.60 -1.38 -3.15
CA PRO A 46 18.31 -1.49 -1.88
C PRO A 46 17.92 -0.40 -0.87
N GLU A 47 17.43 0.75 -1.35
CA GLU A 47 17.05 1.87 -0.51
C GLU A 47 15.55 2.12 -0.57
N PRO A 48 14.96 2.73 0.49
CA PRO A 48 13.55 3.11 0.45
C PRO A 48 13.27 4.08 -0.70
N MET A 49 12.21 3.82 -1.45
CA MET A 49 11.78 4.69 -2.53
C MET A 49 10.99 5.87 -1.97
N SER A 50 11.22 7.04 -2.57
CA SER A 50 10.42 8.22 -2.24
C SER A 50 9.01 8.09 -2.82
N ARG A 51 8.09 8.97 -2.38
CA ARG A 51 6.76 9.05 -2.96
C ARG A 51 6.80 9.26 -4.47
N GLU A 52 7.68 10.14 -4.93
CA GLU A 52 7.80 10.45 -6.37
C GLU A 52 8.27 9.24 -7.17
N GLN A 53 9.26 8.52 -6.64
CA GLN A 53 9.75 7.29 -7.28
C GLN A 53 8.65 6.22 -7.32
N TRP A 54 7.95 6.05 -6.20
CA TRP A 54 6.85 5.08 -6.10
C TRP A 54 5.70 5.44 -7.06
N MET A 55 5.30 6.71 -7.07
CA MET A 55 4.21 7.19 -7.94
C MET A 55 4.59 7.03 -9.41
N GLY A 56 5.85 7.31 -9.75
CA GLY A 56 6.37 7.12 -11.11
C GLY A 56 6.28 5.66 -11.54
N ALA A 57 6.60 4.73 -10.65
CA ALA A 57 6.47 3.30 -10.93
C ALA A 57 5.01 2.89 -11.06
N ALA A 58 4.14 3.35 -10.15
CA ALA A 58 2.71 3.03 -10.14
C ALA A 58 2.00 3.53 -11.41
N MET A 59 2.39 4.69 -11.92
CA MET A 59 1.83 5.26 -13.15
C MET A 59 2.60 4.85 -14.40
N GLY A 60 3.79 4.27 -14.23
CA GLY A 60 4.66 3.83 -15.33
C GLY A 60 4.49 2.36 -15.64
N GLY A 61 5.54 1.58 -15.37
CA GLY A 61 5.64 0.18 -15.77
C GLY A 61 4.93 -0.84 -14.89
N TYR A 62 4.40 -0.43 -13.73
CA TYR A 62 3.77 -1.37 -12.79
C TYR A 62 2.31 -1.61 -13.19
N HIS A 63 1.97 -2.88 -13.43
CA HIS A 63 0.62 -3.28 -13.83
C HIS A 63 0.16 -4.44 -12.94
N ILE A 64 -0.94 -4.23 -12.22
CA ILE A 64 -1.60 -5.28 -11.45
C ILE A 64 -2.74 -5.84 -12.29
N ILE A 65 -2.66 -7.13 -12.61
CA ILE A 65 -3.73 -7.82 -13.33
C ILE A 65 -4.82 -8.24 -12.35
N SER A 66 -4.41 -8.84 -11.23
CA SER A 66 -5.33 -9.22 -10.16
C SER A 66 -4.59 -9.20 -8.82
N PHE A 67 -5.34 -9.05 -7.73
CA PHE A 67 -4.77 -9.11 -6.40
C PHE A 67 -5.81 -9.62 -5.39
N ALA A 68 -5.33 -10.09 -4.24
CA ALA A 68 -6.18 -10.50 -3.14
C ALA A 68 -5.46 -10.31 -1.82
N TYR A 69 -6.17 -9.80 -0.81
CA TYR A 69 -5.71 -9.83 0.57
C TYR A 69 -6.15 -11.15 1.19
N GLU A 70 -5.19 -11.93 1.67
CA GLU A 70 -5.46 -13.21 2.32
C GLU A 70 -5.69 -13.03 3.82
N SER A 71 -5.03 -12.04 4.43
CA SER A 71 -5.25 -11.65 5.82
C SER A 71 -4.88 -10.19 6.01
N MET A 72 -5.48 -9.57 7.02
CA MET A 72 -5.24 -8.17 7.32
C MET A 72 -5.46 -7.96 8.81
N ASP A 73 -4.36 -7.78 9.56
CA ASP A 73 -4.39 -7.46 10.99
C ASP A 73 -4.11 -5.97 11.15
N ILE A 74 -5.02 -5.26 11.80
CA ILE A 74 -4.95 -3.80 11.93
C ILE A 74 -4.88 -3.40 13.39
N ASP A 75 -3.81 -2.69 13.76
CA ASP A 75 -3.64 -2.09 15.07
C ASP A 75 -3.82 -0.59 14.98
N VAL A 76 -4.56 0.00 15.90
CA VAL A 76 -4.82 1.44 15.91
C VAL A 76 -4.25 2.04 17.20
N PHE A 77 -3.42 3.06 17.03
CA PHE A 77 -2.79 3.80 18.12
C PHE A 77 -3.11 5.29 17.95
N GLY A 78 -4.33 5.70 18.38
CA GLY A 78 -4.77 7.08 18.18
C GLY A 78 -4.89 7.42 16.70
N ASP A 79 -4.05 8.32 16.21
CA ASP A 79 -4.03 8.76 14.81
C ASP A 79 -3.05 7.97 13.94
N THR A 80 -2.61 6.81 14.42
CA THR A 80 -1.73 5.91 13.68
C THR A 80 -2.38 4.54 13.54
N GLY A 81 -2.40 4.01 12.32
CA GLY A 81 -2.83 2.65 12.04
C GLY A 81 -1.67 1.85 11.47
N VAL A 82 -1.51 0.63 11.93
CA VAL A 82 -0.50 -0.30 11.42
C VAL A 82 -1.21 -1.53 10.89
N ILE A 83 -1.01 -1.81 9.61
CA ILE A 83 -1.64 -2.96 8.95
C ILE A 83 -0.56 -3.99 8.64
N HIS A 84 -0.73 -5.20 9.16
CA HIS A 84 0.07 -6.36 8.81
C HIS A 84 -0.79 -7.25 7.91
N ALA A 85 -0.37 -7.45 6.67
CA ALA A 85 -1.19 -8.17 5.70
C ALA A 85 -0.41 -9.26 4.99
N ARG A 86 -1.15 -10.29 4.57
CA ARG A 86 -0.71 -11.22 3.53
C ARG A 86 -1.49 -10.88 2.28
N TYR A 87 -0.77 -10.75 1.18
CA TYR A 87 -1.31 -10.23 -0.07
C TYR A 87 -0.71 -11.02 -1.23
N SER A 88 -1.49 -11.31 -2.22
CA SER A 88 -1.00 -11.95 -3.43
C SER A 88 -1.43 -11.14 -4.64
N GLN A 89 -0.64 -11.20 -5.69
CA GLN A 89 -0.97 -10.51 -6.93
C GLN A 89 -0.46 -11.27 -8.15
N ILE A 90 -1.11 -11.01 -9.27
CA ILE A 90 -0.61 -11.28 -10.60
C ILE A 90 -0.25 -9.91 -11.16
N ALA A 91 1.02 -9.64 -11.36
CA ALA A 91 1.49 -8.30 -11.69
C ALA A 91 2.85 -8.35 -12.38
N ASN A 92 3.19 -7.25 -13.05
CA ASN A 92 4.51 -7.08 -13.64
C ASN A 92 4.96 -5.61 -13.55
N PHE A 93 6.26 -5.42 -13.51
CA PHE A 93 6.89 -4.12 -13.70
C PHE A 93 7.71 -4.22 -14.98
N ASP A 94 7.21 -3.62 -16.06
CA ASP A 94 7.74 -3.83 -17.41
C ASP A 94 7.85 -5.33 -17.69
N ALA A 95 9.07 -5.84 -17.94
CA ALA A 95 9.31 -7.27 -18.22
C ALA A 95 9.53 -8.11 -16.95
N VAL A 96 9.58 -7.47 -15.77
CA VAL A 96 9.85 -8.19 -14.51
C VAL A 96 8.55 -8.74 -13.95
N ASN A 97 8.50 -10.05 -13.68
CA ASN A 97 7.34 -10.69 -13.08
C ASN A 97 7.33 -10.42 -11.57
N LEU A 98 6.25 -9.80 -11.10
CA LEU A 98 6.02 -9.51 -9.68
C LEU A 98 4.84 -10.30 -9.12
N SER A 99 4.49 -11.42 -9.78
CA SER A 99 3.39 -12.29 -9.34
C SER A 99 3.89 -13.20 -8.23
N HIS A 100 3.60 -12.80 -6.99
CA HIS A 100 4.04 -13.48 -5.77
C HIS A 100 3.02 -13.28 -4.65
N GLY A 101 3.20 -14.05 -3.58
CA GLY A 101 2.64 -13.70 -2.28
C GLY A 101 3.60 -12.75 -1.56
N TYR A 102 3.04 -11.83 -0.80
CA TYR A 102 3.81 -10.80 -0.10
C TYR A 102 3.36 -10.68 1.34
N ARG A 103 4.30 -10.35 2.21
CA ARG A 103 4.02 -9.82 3.54
C ARG A 103 4.14 -8.30 3.44
N LEU A 104 3.07 -7.61 3.81
CA LEU A 104 3.04 -6.14 3.80
C LEU A 104 2.92 -5.62 5.22
N THR A 105 3.67 -4.56 5.52
CA THR A 105 3.43 -3.73 6.69
C THR A 105 3.20 -2.32 6.20
N ASP A 106 1.99 -1.81 6.43
CA ASP A 106 1.59 -0.48 5.99
C ASP A 106 1.26 0.38 7.19
N ILE A 107 1.79 1.60 7.21
CA ILE A 107 1.54 2.55 8.28
C ILE A 107 0.71 3.69 7.72
N TRP A 108 -0.43 3.91 8.37
CA TRP A 108 -1.37 4.97 8.03
C TRP A 108 -1.37 6.00 9.15
N ALA A 109 -1.45 7.28 8.79
CA ALA A 109 -1.54 8.37 9.75
C ALA A 109 -2.79 9.20 9.44
N ARG A 110 -3.52 9.61 10.49
CA ARG A 110 -4.69 10.49 10.34
C ARG A 110 -4.26 11.91 10.66
N ARG A 111 -4.43 12.80 9.69
CA ARG A 111 -4.18 14.24 9.85
C ARG A 111 -5.38 14.98 9.31
N ASP A 112 -5.86 15.95 10.09
CA ASP A 112 -7.03 16.76 9.72
C ASP A 112 -8.24 15.87 9.37
N GLY A 113 -8.42 14.80 10.14
CA GLY A 113 -9.52 13.86 9.96
C GLY A 113 -9.38 12.90 8.79
N GLN A 114 -8.26 12.93 8.07
CA GLN A 114 -8.06 12.11 6.88
C GLN A 114 -6.88 11.15 7.08
N TRP A 115 -7.15 9.86 6.81
CA TRP A 115 -6.11 8.84 6.82
C TRP A 115 -5.33 8.86 5.51
N GLN A 116 -3.99 8.83 5.62
CA GLN A 116 -3.09 8.66 4.47
C GLN A 116 -2.02 7.65 4.82
N VAL A 117 -1.61 6.84 3.83
CA VAL A 117 -0.51 5.90 4.03
C VAL A 117 0.81 6.67 3.99
N VAL A 118 1.65 6.43 5.01
CA VAL A 118 2.94 7.12 5.16
C VAL A 118 4.13 6.22 4.89
N ALA A 119 3.95 4.90 4.98
CA ALA A 119 5.03 3.96 4.71
C ALA A 119 4.48 2.59 4.35
N ARG A 120 5.18 1.89 3.49
CA ARG A 120 4.95 0.47 3.19
C ARG A 120 6.27 -0.26 3.20
N HIS A 121 6.30 -1.43 3.83
CA HIS A 121 7.36 -2.40 3.68
C HIS A 121 6.76 -3.66 3.05
N SER A 122 7.38 -4.15 1.98
CA SER A 122 6.94 -5.33 1.25
C SER A 122 8.05 -6.36 1.18
N SER A 123 7.72 -7.62 1.49
CA SER A 123 8.64 -8.75 1.37
C SER A 123 7.94 -9.88 0.62
N ILE A 124 8.68 -10.52 -0.28
CA ILE A 124 8.18 -11.68 -1.01
C ILE A 124 8.13 -12.88 -0.07
N LEU A 125 7.02 -13.61 -0.10
CA LEU A 125 6.85 -14.85 0.68
C LEU A 125 7.31 -16.10 -0.07
N SER A 126 7.65 -15.94 -1.32
CA SER A 126 8.12 -17.00 -2.23
C SER A 126 7.04 -17.54 -3.15
#